data_95821c469243073ba95dcd8079a52701
#
_entry.id   95821c469243073ba95dcd8079a52701
#
_cell.length_a   1.000
_cell.length_b   1.000
_cell.length_c   1.000
_cell.angle_alpha   90.00
_cell.angle_beta   90.00
_cell.angle_gamma   90.00
#
_symmetry.space_group_name_H-M   'P 1'
#
loop_
_entity.id
_entity.type
_entity.pdbx_description
1 polymer ?
#
loop_
_entity_poly.entity_id
_entity_poly.type
_entity_poly.pdbx_seq_one_letter_code
_entity_poly.pdbx_strand_id
1 'polypeptide(L)'
;MPKGKGRCFGDYYKTIEYNMMRTLVTFMLCLVSVTVFAQAHDEISLAMEEFDYDKVIHLIAPDTKDSLLLSTRIQALKAMNRYPEAIVGLTSLIVKDSADTKVLIDLAECYKLMGSPRQAANYYQKAVGLRPENKFFRLQYIRSLLNAEDFKEAREACHGWLEQDTVSATGYKYLGQAYEGMQDISNAFFSYNIAYRRDSLDAQTVARIANIFNNNQQFADAVDVTERYRLTDTTSVDVNRQNAKAYCMLKDYKTAIERYESLKRMGDRSFLTSYYLGISYYGDNWFYGSYDNLKEAYAKNPTDINVLYYYAKSCSRTSWKKEGVEFMEKAVEIATPNDSILERLYKGLAECYGYAGETYKKIEAMNQLYKLNKDYKLFFSIARAYDSNKDYENAVHFYEKFMSLTPKNQRFPYDEEGKLIESATTTYQMAEKRVQKIKEEDFFKNGAPDDFFFAPKKIDIKKDTIAAK
;
A
#
# COMPACT_ATOMS: atom_id res chain seq x y z
N MET A 1 108.91 -31.44 -12.81
CA MET A 1 107.91 -32.17 -13.64
C MET A 1 106.61 -32.34 -12.86
N PRO A 2 105.50 -31.65 -13.22
CA PRO A 2 104.23 -31.96 -12.71
C PRO A 2 103.45 -32.83 -13.75
N LYS A 3 102.90 -33.95 -13.27
CA LYS A 3 102.04 -34.82 -14.00
C LYS A 3 100.67 -34.16 -14.33
N GLY A 4 100.41 -33.98 -15.65
CA GLY A 4 99.12 -33.57 -16.15
C GLY A 4 98.05 -34.69 -15.90
N LYS A 5 96.99 -34.35 -15.13
CA LYS A 5 95.78 -35.18 -15.04
C LYS A 5 95.01 -35.01 -16.32
N GLY A 6 95.07 -36.04 -17.24
CA GLY A 6 94.16 -36.13 -18.39
C GLY A 6 92.72 -36.29 -17.87
N ARG A 7 91.87 -35.31 -18.06
CA ARG A 7 90.40 -35.49 -17.89
C ARG A 7 89.90 -36.38 -19.00
N CYS A 8 89.31 -37.55 -18.63
CA CYS A 8 88.76 -38.51 -19.57
C CYS A 8 87.67 -37.87 -20.44
N PHE A 9 87.83 -37.96 -21.76
CA PHE A 9 86.86 -37.57 -22.79
C PHE A 9 85.44 -38.21 -22.55
N GLY A 10 85.41 -39.39 -21.90
CA GLY A 10 84.15 -40.09 -21.56
C GLY A 10 83.26 -39.37 -20.56
N ASP A 11 83.79 -38.58 -19.63
CA ASP A 11 82.97 -37.82 -18.64
C ASP A 11 82.30 -36.58 -19.26
N TYR A 12 82.96 -36.03 -20.29
CA TYR A 12 82.40 -34.90 -21.05
C TYR A 12 81.18 -35.31 -21.89
N TYR A 13 81.23 -36.44 -22.57
CA TYR A 13 80.12 -37.01 -23.35
C TYR A 13 78.91 -37.39 -22.42
N LYS A 14 79.17 -38.03 -21.31
CA LYS A 14 78.11 -38.36 -20.34
C LYS A 14 77.44 -37.11 -19.78
N THR A 15 78.16 -36.04 -19.56
CA THR A 15 77.60 -34.75 -19.07
C THR A 15 76.75 -34.08 -20.16
N ILE A 16 77.18 -34.18 -21.44
CA ILE A 16 76.36 -33.62 -22.57
C ILE A 16 75.08 -34.47 -22.75
N GLU A 17 75.15 -35.81 -22.75
CA GLU A 17 73.99 -36.67 -22.83
C GLU A 17 73.01 -36.47 -21.67
N TYR A 18 73.52 -36.34 -20.45
CA TYR A 18 72.70 -35.98 -19.26
C TYR A 18 72.02 -34.66 -19.40
N ASN A 19 72.74 -33.65 -19.83
CA ASN A 19 72.16 -32.31 -20.02
C ASN A 19 71.13 -32.30 -21.18
N MET A 20 71.39 -33.01 -22.25
CA MET A 20 70.50 -33.17 -23.42
C MET A 20 69.23 -33.91 -23.03
N MET A 21 69.33 -35.00 -22.25
CA MET A 21 68.20 -35.75 -21.74
C MET A 21 67.35 -34.93 -20.74
N ARG A 22 68.02 -34.17 -19.88
CA ARG A 22 67.31 -33.22 -18.93
C ARG A 22 66.60 -32.14 -19.67
N THR A 23 67.14 -31.59 -20.75
CA THR A 23 66.46 -30.58 -21.60
C THR A 23 65.28 -31.17 -22.35
N LEU A 24 65.41 -32.36 -22.87
CA LEU A 24 64.35 -33.13 -23.58
C LEU A 24 63.18 -33.45 -22.61
N VAL A 25 63.48 -33.94 -21.41
CA VAL A 25 62.48 -34.23 -20.38
C VAL A 25 61.79 -32.95 -19.95
N THR A 26 62.48 -31.84 -19.74
CA THR A 26 61.92 -30.53 -19.40
C THR A 26 61.01 -30.02 -20.53
N PHE A 27 61.45 -30.18 -21.80
CA PHE A 27 60.65 -29.79 -22.97
C PHE A 27 59.40 -30.68 -23.14
N MET A 28 59.49 -31.99 -22.92
CA MET A 28 58.32 -32.89 -22.90
C MET A 28 57.34 -32.53 -21.76
N LEU A 29 57.84 -32.23 -20.55
CA LEU A 29 57.00 -31.80 -19.43
C LEU A 29 56.30 -30.47 -19.72
N CYS A 30 56.98 -29.52 -20.38
CA CYS A 30 56.37 -28.27 -20.84
C CYS A 30 55.27 -28.51 -21.90
N LEU A 31 55.52 -29.41 -22.90
CA LEU A 31 54.54 -29.78 -23.91
C LEU A 31 53.30 -30.44 -23.30
N VAL A 32 53.47 -31.37 -22.39
CA VAL A 32 52.37 -32.04 -21.66
C VAL A 32 51.59 -31.02 -20.82
N SER A 33 52.25 -30.10 -20.13
CA SER A 33 51.56 -29.05 -19.36
C SER A 33 50.75 -28.11 -20.23
N VAL A 34 51.26 -27.74 -21.44
CA VAL A 34 50.51 -26.88 -22.39
C VAL A 34 49.28 -27.59 -22.96
N THR A 35 49.38 -28.90 -23.29
CA THR A 35 48.25 -29.66 -23.82
C THR A 35 47.16 -29.87 -22.73
N VAL A 36 47.55 -30.17 -21.50
CA VAL A 36 46.62 -30.32 -20.38
C VAL A 36 45.90 -28.96 -20.07
N PHE A 37 46.64 -27.86 -20.16
CA PHE A 37 46.08 -26.53 -19.97
C PHE A 37 45.08 -26.14 -21.08
N ALA A 38 45.41 -26.45 -22.35
CA ALA A 38 44.51 -26.21 -23.47
C ALA A 38 43.23 -27.06 -23.36
N GLN A 39 43.34 -28.33 -22.99
CA GLN A 39 42.22 -29.25 -22.83
C GLN A 39 41.29 -28.79 -21.65
N ALA A 40 41.85 -28.32 -20.54
CA ALA A 40 41.07 -27.79 -19.43
C ALA A 40 40.31 -26.49 -19.81
N HIS A 41 40.91 -25.66 -20.66
CA HIS A 41 40.28 -24.42 -21.15
C HIS A 41 39.11 -24.72 -22.10
N ASP A 42 39.25 -25.69 -22.97
CA ASP A 42 38.21 -26.17 -23.90
C ASP A 42 37.03 -26.79 -23.11
N GLU A 43 37.32 -27.54 -22.04
CA GLU A 43 36.30 -28.15 -21.19
C GLU A 43 35.50 -27.11 -20.39
N ILE A 44 36.14 -26.03 -19.89
CA ILE A 44 35.50 -24.92 -19.22
C ILE A 44 34.60 -24.14 -20.20
N SER A 45 35.10 -23.89 -21.42
CA SER A 45 34.35 -23.22 -22.47
C SER A 45 33.08 -23.98 -22.84
N LEU A 46 33.22 -25.29 -23.05
CA LEU A 46 32.09 -26.17 -23.36
C LEU A 46 31.07 -26.21 -22.22
N ALA A 47 31.51 -26.32 -20.97
CA ALA A 47 30.63 -26.32 -19.82
C ALA A 47 29.87 -24.95 -19.67
N MET A 48 30.51 -23.86 -20.03
CA MET A 48 29.82 -22.54 -20.07
C MET A 48 28.78 -22.47 -21.19
N GLU A 49 29.04 -23.01 -22.37
CA GLU A 49 28.12 -23.08 -23.51
C GLU A 49 26.91 -24.00 -23.22
N GLU A 50 27.15 -25.09 -22.47
CA GLU A 50 26.10 -26.02 -22.03
C GLU A 50 25.35 -25.57 -20.80
N PHE A 51 25.69 -24.39 -20.21
CA PHE A 51 25.14 -23.87 -18.96
C PHE A 51 25.36 -24.78 -17.73
N ASP A 52 26.37 -25.69 -17.82
CA ASP A 52 26.78 -26.55 -16.69
C ASP A 52 27.71 -25.77 -15.75
N TYR A 53 27.10 -24.83 -15.01
CA TYR A 53 27.82 -23.94 -14.11
C TYR A 53 28.45 -24.66 -12.92
N ASP A 54 27.88 -25.76 -12.44
CA ASP A 54 28.46 -26.58 -11.38
C ASP A 54 29.80 -27.14 -11.84
N LYS A 55 29.87 -27.68 -13.07
CA LYS A 55 31.11 -28.19 -13.68
C LYS A 55 32.16 -27.08 -13.81
N VAL A 56 31.78 -25.88 -14.26
CA VAL A 56 32.69 -24.73 -14.34
C VAL A 56 33.27 -24.37 -12.96
N ILE A 57 32.43 -24.35 -11.91
CA ILE A 57 32.87 -24.06 -10.54
C ILE A 57 33.82 -25.14 -10.01
N HIS A 58 33.62 -26.39 -10.37
CA HIS A 58 34.52 -27.47 -10.00
C HIS A 58 35.86 -27.44 -10.74
N LEU A 59 35.88 -27.10 -12.03
CA LEU A 59 37.08 -27.02 -12.83
C LEU A 59 38.01 -25.85 -12.50
N ILE A 60 37.43 -24.73 -12.03
CA ILE A 60 38.20 -23.53 -11.71
C ILE A 60 38.35 -23.39 -10.19
N ALA A 61 39.57 -23.43 -9.69
CA ALA A 61 39.85 -23.27 -8.28
C ALA A 61 39.48 -21.86 -7.80
N PRO A 62 38.89 -21.69 -6.57
CA PRO A 62 38.45 -20.38 -6.06
C PRO A 62 39.60 -19.39 -5.83
N ASP A 63 40.81 -19.85 -5.63
CA ASP A 63 42.03 -19.09 -5.39
C ASP A 63 42.92 -18.92 -6.62
N THR A 64 42.39 -19.23 -7.82
CA THR A 64 43.11 -19.06 -9.09
C THR A 64 43.67 -17.65 -9.24
N LYS A 65 44.94 -17.53 -9.67
CA LYS A 65 45.60 -16.27 -9.97
C LYS A 65 45.30 -15.74 -11.36
N ASP A 66 44.75 -16.60 -12.22
CA ASP A 66 44.34 -16.24 -13.57
C ASP A 66 43.04 -15.42 -13.49
N SER A 67 43.12 -14.15 -13.87
CA SER A 67 41.99 -13.20 -13.82
C SER A 67 40.87 -13.59 -14.81
N LEU A 68 41.18 -14.23 -15.93
CA LEU A 68 40.20 -14.67 -16.91
C LEU A 68 39.39 -15.87 -16.37
N LEU A 69 40.09 -16.88 -15.86
CA LEU A 69 39.43 -18.04 -15.23
C LEU A 69 38.58 -17.61 -14.01
N LEU A 70 39.13 -16.73 -13.18
CA LEU A 70 38.39 -16.19 -12.04
C LEU A 70 37.12 -15.43 -12.48
N SER A 71 37.20 -14.65 -13.55
CA SER A 71 36.04 -13.96 -14.14
C SER A 71 34.99 -14.95 -14.66
N THR A 72 35.43 -16.05 -15.33
CA THR A 72 34.52 -17.11 -15.80
C THR A 72 33.82 -17.82 -14.63
N ARG A 73 34.58 -18.15 -13.56
CA ARG A 73 33.99 -18.72 -12.33
C ARG A 73 32.95 -17.76 -11.70
N ILE A 74 33.25 -16.46 -11.62
CA ILE A 74 32.34 -15.45 -11.09
C ILE A 74 31.07 -15.39 -11.92
N GLN A 75 31.15 -15.48 -13.26
CA GLN A 75 29.97 -15.52 -14.12
C GLN A 75 29.09 -16.75 -13.84
N ALA A 76 29.68 -17.92 -13.68
CA ALA A 76 28.98 -19.14 -13.31
C ALA A 76 28.31 -19.01 -11.93
N LEU A 77 29.02 -18.47 -10.93
CA LEU A 77 28.46 -18.21 -9.58
C LEU A 77 27.28 -17.22 -9.61
N LYS A 78 27.39 -16.15 -10.40
CA LYS A 78 26.29 -15.18 -10.58
C LYS A 78 25.07 -15.83 -11.23
N ALA A 79 25.27 -16.67 -12.25
CA ALA A 79 24.19 -17.40 -12.94
C ALA A 79 23.44 -18.36 -11.99
N MET A 80 24.14 -18.94 -11.03
CA MET A 80 23.59 -19.82 -9.99
C MET A 80 23.04 -19.05 -8.77
N ASN A 81 23.01 -17.73 -8.78
CA ASN A 81 22.64 -16.87 -7.65
C ASN A 81 23.53 -17.06 -6.38
N ARG A 82 24.75 -17.59 -6.55
CA ARG A 82 25.73 -17.75 -5.47
C ARG A 82 26.52 -16.44 -5.27
N TYR A 83 25.80 -15.34 -5.02
CA TYR A 83 26.36 -13.99 -4.92
C TYR A 83 27.44 -13.81 -3.84
N PRO A 84 27.33 -14.41 -2.63
CA PRO A 84 28.39 -14.27 -1.62
C PRO A 84 29.75 -14.76 -2.12
N GLU A 85 29.80 -15.88 -2.84
CA GLU A 85 31.02 -16.45 -3.38
C GLU A 85 31.52 -15.63 -4.58
N ALA A 86 30.62 -15.13 -5.42
CA ALA A 86 30.96 -14.23 -6.52
C ALA A 86 31.63 -12.94 -5.98
N ILE A 87 31.11 -12.37 -4.87
CA ILE A 87 31.68 -11.19 -4.23
C ILE A 87 33.13 -11.43 -3.75
N VAL A 88 33.41 -12.60 -3.17
CA VAL A 88 34.80 -12.94 -2.77
C VAL A 88 35.75 -12.90 -3.97
N GLY A 89 35.35 -13.52 -5.09
CA GLY A 89 36.13 -13.50 -6.33
C GLY A 89 36.30 -12.09 -6.90
N LEU A 90 35.21 -11.33 -6.97
CA LEU A 90 35.22 -9.93 -7.43
C LEU A 90 36.09 -9.02 -6.54
N THR A 91 36.07 -9.25 -5.22
CA THR A 91 36.94 -8.51 -4.30
C THR A 91 38.40 -8.79 -4.55
N SER A 92 38.75 -10.01 -4.91
CA SER A 92 40.12 -10.37 -5.29
C SER A 92 40.56 -9.67 -6.58
N LEU A 93 39.65 -9.49 -7.55
CA LEU A 93 39.92 -8.73 -8.77
C LEU A 93 40.09 -7.25 -8.53
N ILE A 94 39.24 -6.61 -7.70
CA ILE A 94 39.31 -5.19 -7.42
C ILE A 94 40.56 -4.79 -6.63
N VAL A 95 41.13 -5.69 -5.83
CA VAL A 95 42.41 -5.46 -5.15
C VAL A 95 43.56 -5.35 -6.17
N LYS A 96 43.46 -6.07 -7.30
CA LYS A 96 44.46 -6.01 -8.40
C LYS A 96 44.33 -4.73 -9.23
N ASP A 97 43.08 -4.34 -9.53
CA ASP A 97 42.76 -3.11 -10.28
C ASP A 97 41.51 -2.44 -9.67
N SER A 98 41.79 -1.42 -8.84
CA SER A 98 40.74 -0.64 -8.17
C SER A 98 39.95 0.29 -9.11
N ALA A 99 40.43 0.47 -10.36
CA ALA A 99 39.79 1.31 -11.38
C ALA A 99 39.00 0.47 -12.41
N ASP A 100 38.92 -0.87 -12.27
CA ASP A 100 38.10 -1.69 -13.14
C ASP A 100 36.62 -1.43 -12.88
N THR A 101 36.03 -0.60 -13.74
CA THR A 101 34.60 -0.23 -13.64
C THR A 101 33.67 -1.42 -13.82
N LYS A 102 34.06 -2.47 -14.59
CA LYS A 102 33.24 -3.67 -14.79
C LYS A 102 33.14 -4.46 -13.47
N VAL A 103 34.28 -4.64 -12.80
CA VAL A 103 34.31 -5.34 -11.50
C VAL A 103 33.51 -4.56 -10.44
N LEU A 104 33.63 -3.21 -10.42
CA LEU A 104 32.82 -2.38 -9.52
C LEU A 104 31.33 -2.53 -9.75
N ILE A 105 30.88 -2.55 -11.01
CA ILE A 105 29.47 -2.74 -11.35
C ILE A 105 29.00 -4.15 -10.98
N ASP A 106 29.79 -5.18 -11.26
CA ASP A 106 29.47 -6.56 -10.90
C ASP A 106 29.32 -6.74 -9.37
N LEU A 107 30.21 -6.10 -8.58
CA LEU A 107 30.08 -6.04 -7.11
C LEU A 107 28.77 -5.36 -6.68
N ALA A 108 28.49 -4.19 -7.26
CA ALA A 108 27.28 -3.45 -6.95
C ALA A 108 26.00 -4.25 -7.27
N GLU A 109 25.99 -4.93 -8.42
CA GLU A 109 24.86 -5.81 -8.81
C GLU A 109 24.68 -7.00 -7.87
N CYS A 110 25.77 -7.68 -7.50
CA CYS A 110 25.70 -8.77 -6.53
C CYS A 110 25.12 -8.30 -5.18
N TYR A 111 25.59 -7.16 -4.65
CA TYR A 111 25.04 -6.60 -3.42
C TYR A 111 23.59 -6.18 -3.56
N LYS A 112 23.19 -5.62 -4.70
CA LYS A 112 21.79 -5.26 -4.98
C LYS A 112 20.89 -6.51 -4.97
N LEU A 113 21.32 -7.60 -5.61
CA LEU A 113 20.57 -8.85 -5.68
C LEU A 113 20.53 -9.59 -4.34
N MET A 114 21.50 -9.37 -3.47
CA MET A 114 21.49 -9.84 -2.07
C MET A 114 20.63 -9.01 -1.14
N GLY A 115 19.94 -7.96 -1.62
CA GLY A 115 19.15 -7.08 -0.77
C GLY A 115 20.00 -6.13 0.10
N SER A 116 21.22 -5.82 -0.32
CA SER A 116 22.15 -4.93 0.37
C SER A 116 22.37 -3.63 -0.43
N PRO A 117 21.34 -2.75 -0.55
CA PRO A 117 21.36 -1.61 -1.45
C PRO A 117 22.41 -0.56 -1.06
N ARG A 118 22.74 -0.41 0.24
CA ARG A 118 23.76 0.54 0.67
C ARG A 118 25.16 0.13 0.18
N GLN A 119 25.51 -1.15 0.26
CA GLN A 119 26.75 -1.66 -0.28
C GLN A 119 26.79 -1.50 -1.81
N ALA A 120 25.68 -1.78 -2.48
CA ALA A 120 25.56 -1.52 -3.92
C ALA A 120 25.81 -0.04 -4.25
N ALA A 121 25.22 0.89 -3.50
CA ALA A 121 25.44 2.33 -3.66
C ALA A 121 26.92 2.71 -3.56
N ASN A 122 27.65 2.18 -2.57
CA ASN A 122 29.06 2.46 -2.39
C ASN A 122 29.91 2.06 -3.62
N TYR A 123 29.63 0.94 -4.25
CA TYR A 123 30.35 0.51 -5.45
C TYR A 123 29.91 1.28 -6.70
N TYR A 124 28.63 1.60 -6.85
CA TYR A 124 28.16 2.49 -7.91
C TYR A 124 28.75 3.90 -7.78
N GLN A 125 28.89 4.44 -6.56
CA GLN A 125 29.52 5.72 -6.31
C GLN A 125 30.97 5.74 -6.83
N LYS A 126 31.76 4.69 -6.55
CA LYS A 126 33.13 4.55 -7.08
C LYS A 126 33.13 4.52 -8.61
N ALA A 127 32.19 3.78 -9.23
CA ALA A 127 32.07 3.75 -10.69
C ALA A 127 31.68 5.12 -11.28
N VAL A 128 30.82 5.89 -10.62
CA VAL A 128 30.48 7.28 -10.99
C VAL A 128 31.70 8.19 -10.87
N GLY A 129 32.51 8.03 -9.81
CA GLY A 129 33.75 8.79 -9.65
C GLY A 129 34.75 8.56 -10.79
N LEU A 130 34.82 7.32 -11.32
CA LEU A 130 35.71 6.98 -12.45
C LEU A 130 35.14 7.43 -13.81
N ARG A 131 33.81 7.42 -13.96
CA ARG A 131 33.14 7.80 -15.21
C ARG A 131 31.90 8.68 -14.92
N PRO A 132 32.09 9.92 -14.56
CA PRO A 132 31.04 10.84 -14.15
C PRO A 132 30.02 11.17 -15.27
N GLU A 133 30.42 11.04 -16.53
CA GLU A 133 29.55 11.22 -17.70
C GLU A 133 28.55 10.06 -17.91
N ASN A 134 28.79 8.91 -17.28
CA ASN A 134 27.96 7.72 -17.50
C ASN A 134 26.64 7.84 -16.75
N LYS A 135 25.56 8.15 -17.50
CA LYS A 135 24.20 8.31 -16.96
C LYS A 135 23.67 7.01 -16.31
N PHE A 136 24.06 5.83 -16.81
CA PHE A 136 23.62 4.55 -16.24
C PHE A 136 24.20 4.34 -14.82
N PHE A 137 25.50 4.58 -14.61
CA PHE A 137 26.11 4.43 -13.29
C PHE A 137 25.48 5.37 -12.27
N ARG A 138 25.26 6.62 -12.67
CA ARG A 138 24.62 7.64 -11.86
C ARG A 138 23.19 7.24 -11.48
N LEU A 139 22.44 6.75 -12.45
CA LEU A 139 21.07 6.24 -12.22
C LEU A 139 21.06 5.08 -11.22
N GLN A 140 21.94 4.10 -11.39
CA GLN A 140 22.01 2.95 -10.48
C GLN A 140 22.45 3.36 -9.08
N TYR A 141 23.38 4.32 -8.96
CA TYR A 141 23.76 4.90 -7.67
C TYR A 141 22.59 5.51 -6.94
N ILE A 142 21.85 6.41 -7.59
CA ILE A 142 20.66 7.06 -7.00
C ILE A 142 19.60 6.03 -6.61
N ARG A 143 19.30 5.07 -7.50
CA ARG A 143 18.33 4.00 -7.20
C ARG A 143 18.75 3.16 -6.00
N SER A 144 20.04 2.87 -5.87
CA SER A 144 20.54 2.09 -4.74
C SER A 144 20.42 2.88 -3.43
N LEU A 145 20.67 4.20 -3.44
CA LEU A 145 20.46 5.07 -2.29
C LEU A 145 18.98 5.14 -1.89
N LEU A 146 18.08 5.30 -2.85
CA LEU A 146 16.63 5.31 -2.58
C LEU A 146 16.15 3.97 -1.99
N ASN A 147 16.67 2.85 -2.50
CA ASN A 147 16.35 1.52 -1.96
C ASN A 147 16.98 1.29 -0.58
N ALA A 148 18.05 2.00 -0.24
CA ALA A 148 18.67 1.99 1.08
C ALA A 148 18.01 2.97 2.06
N GLU A 149 16.99 3.71 1.60
CA GLU A 149 16.34 4.81 2.33
C GLU A 149 17.30 5.97 2.71
N ASP A 150 18.44 6.06 2.01
CA ASP A 150 19.43 7.14 2.17
C ASP A 150 18.98 8.39 1.37
N PHE A 151 17.79 8.90 1.68
CA PHE A 151 17.10 9.93 0.89
C PHE A 151 17.87 11.25 0.80
N LYS A 152 18.63 11.64 1.84
CA LYS A 152 19.45 12.86 1.81
C LYS A 152 20.58 12.73 0.80
N GLU A 153 21.31 11.62 0.82
CA GLU A 153 22.39 11.33 -0.12
C GLU A 153 21.85 11.18 -1.55
N ALA A 154 20.68 10.55 -1.71
CA ALA A 154 19.99 10.45 -3.00
C ALA A 154 19.63 11.83 -3.56
N ARG A 155 19.13 12.75 -2.74
CA ARG A 155 18.86 14.14 -3.12
C ARG A 155 20.12 14.84 -3.60
N GLU A 156 21.21 14.75 -2.86
CA GLU A 156 22.50 15.37 -3.24
C GLU A 156 23.04 14.78 -4.55
N ALA A 157 22.96 13.47 -4.73
CA ALA A 157 23.34 12.82 -5.98
C ALA A 157 22.46 13.27 -7.17
N CYS A 158 21.17 13.51 -6.95
CA CYS A 158 20.26 14.08 -7.96
C CYS A 158 20.64 15.53 -8.29
N HIS A 159 20.96 16.38 -7.30
CA HIS A 159 21.41 17.74 -7.55
C HIS A 159 22.70 17.74 -8.36
N GLY A 160 23.72 16.95 -8.00
CA GLY A 160 24.95 16.82 -8.79
C GLY A 160 24.71 16.29 -10.21
N TRP A 161 23.66 15.50 -10.45
CA TRP A 161 23.23 15.16 -11.80
C TRP A 161 22.66 16.37 -12.54
N LEU A 162 21.75 17.08 -11.90
CA LEU A 162 21.02 18.20 -12.50
C LEU A 162 21.92 19.43 -12.75
N GLU A 163 23.03 19.59 -12.05
CA GLU A 163 24.06 20.60 -12.38
C GLU A 163 24.69 20.35 -13.75
N GLN A 164 24.81 19.08 -14.18
CA GLN A 164 25.38 18.72 -15.47
C GLN A 164 24.31 18.57 -16.57
N ASP A 165 23.09 18.21 -16.22
CA ASP A 165 21.96 17.98 -17.13
C ASP A 165 20.67 18.58 -16.53
N THR A 166 20.55 19.91 -16.63
CA THR A 166 19.46 20.69 -16.06
C THR A 166 18.09 20.37 -16.67
N VAL A 167 18.04 19.63 -17.78
CA VAL A 167 16.78 19.28 -18.49
C VAL A 167 16.39 17.82 -18.27
N SER A 168 17.11 17.08 -17.47
CA SER A 168 16.87 15.65 -17.25
C SER A 168 15.54 15.38 -16.55
N ALA A 169 14.52 14.89 -17.27
CA ALA A 169 13.27 14.43 -16.67
C ALA A 169 13.52 13.33 -15.62
N THR A 170 14.43 12.38 -15.94
CA THR A 170 14.81 11.29 -15.03
C THR A 170 15.47 11.84 -13.75
N GLY A 171 16.36 12.83 -13.86
CA GLY A 171 16.99 13.46 -12.68
C GLY A 171 15.95 14.09 -11.74
N TYR A 172 15.00 14.84 -12.29
CA TYR A 172 13.90 15.43 -11.51
C TYR A 172 12.94 14.39 -10.94
N LYS A 173 12.65 13.31 -11.68
CA LYS A 173 11.85 12.21 -11.14
C LYS A 173 12.45 11.60 -9.88
N TYR A 174 13.73 11.26 -9.91
CA TYR A 174 14.39 10.67 -8.75
C TYR A 174 14.64 11.68 -7.63
N LEU A 175 14.84 12.97 -7.96
CA LEU A 175 14.83 14.04 -6.97
C LEU A 175 13.49 14.13 -6.23
N GLY A 176 12.38 14.01 -6.96
CA GLY A 176 11.05 13.93 -6.38
C GLY A 176 10.89 12.73 -5.44
N GLN A 177 11.40 11.55 -5.81
CA GLN A 177 11.38 10.37 -4.94
C GLN A 177 12.22 10.55 -3.67
N ALA A 178 13.37 11.21 -3.77
CA ALA A 178 14.20 11.51 -2.60
C ALA A 178 13.48 12.45 -1.63
N TYR A 179 12.83 13.51 -2.12
CA TYR A 179 12.02 14.41 -1.29
C TYR A 179 10.80 13.71 -0.70
N GLU A 180 10.13 12.83 -1.46
CA GLU A 180 8.99 12.04 -0.95
C GLU A 180 9.42 11.12 0.20
N GLY A 181 10.59 10.46 0.08
CA GLY A 181 11.15 9.67 1.16
C GLY A 181 11.55 10.49 2.40
N MET A 182 11.90 11.75 2.21
CA MET A 182 12.14 12.72 3.29
C MET A 182 10.86 13.33 3.86
N GLN A 183 9.67 12.93 3.35
CA GLN A 183 8.36 13.48 3.66
C GLN A 183 8.19 14.97 3.29
N ASP A 184 9.07 15.50 2.46
CA ASP A 184 8.96 16.85 1.90
C ASP A 184 8.10 16.81 0.61
N ILE A 185 6.79 16.71 0.81
CA ILE A 185 5.84 16.51 -0.29
C ILE A 185 5.78 17.73 -1.22
N SER A 186 6.03 18.92 -0.70
CA SER A 186 6.03 20.15 -1.52
C SER A 186 7.16 20.14 -2.55
N ASN A 187 8.40 19.85 -2.14
CA ASN A 187 9.55 19.75 -3.04
C ASN A 187 9.48 18.50 -3.92
N ALA A 188 8.89 17.40 -3.42
CA ALA A 188 8.60 16.21 -4.23
C ALA A 188 7.67 16.55 -5.39
N PHE A 189 6.53 17.19 -5.11
CA PHE A 189 5.57 17.62 -6.12
C PHE A 189 6.18 18.58 -7.15
N PHE A 190 6.94 19.57 -6.68
CA PHE A 190 7.64 20.51 -7.56
C PHE A 190 8.59 19.78 -8.52
N SER A 191 9.40 18.85 -8.01
CA SER A 191 10.33 18.05 -8.79
C SER A 191 9.60 17.14 -9.80
N TYR A 192 8.55 16.44 -9.37
CA TYR A 192 7.73 15.63 -10.27
C TYR A 192 7.05 16.48 -11.36
N ASN A 193 6.59 17.69 -11.04
CA ASN A 193 5.97 18.57 -12.03
C ASN A 193 6.97 19.03 -13.09
N ILE A 194 8.24 19.31 -12.72
CA ILE A 194 9.29 19.57 -13.69
C ILE A 194 9.54 18.34 -14.56
N ALA A 195 9.64 17.14 -13.96
CA ALA A 195 9.81 15.89 -14.69
C ALA A 195 8.65 15.67 -15.70
N TYR A 196 7.40 15.86 -15.27
CA TYR A 196 6.20 15.74 -16.11
C TYR A 196 6.18 16.71 -17.28
N ARG A 197 6.60 17.96 -17.07
CA ARG A 197 6.70 18.95 -18.16
C ARG A 197 7.74 18.58 -19.20
N ARG A 198 8.74 17.78 -18.83
CA ARG A 198 9.79 17.29 -19.75
C ARG A 198 9.39 15.97 -20.43
N ASP A 199 8.69 15.12 -19.70
CA ASP A 199 8.19 13.83 -20.17
C ASP A 199 6.84 13.54 -19.51
N SER A 200 5.77 13.91 -20.21
CA SER A 200 4.39 13.70 -19.74
C SER A 200 3.90 12.26 -19.90
N LEU A 201 4.69 11.41 -20.57
CA LEU A 201 4.37 9.99 -20.81
C LEU A 201 5.14 9.05 -19.87
N ASP A 202 5.93 9.57 -18.92
CA ASP A 202 6.53 8.73 -17.88
C ASP A 202 5.45 8.31 -16.85
N ALA A 203 4.96 7.07 -16.98
CA ALA A 203 3.92 6.51 -16.14
C ALA A 203 4.19 6.65 -14.63
N GLN A 204 5.46 6.50 -14.23
CA GLN A 204 5.84 6.57 -12.83
C GLN A 204 5.68 7.99 -12.29
N THR A 205 6.10 9.00 -13.04
CA THR A 205 5.92 10.43 -12.67
C THR A 205 4.45 10.78 -12.57
N VAL A 206 3.63 10.39 -13.57
CA VAL A 206 2.18 10.63 -13.58
C VAL A 206 1.52 9.98 -12.37
N ALA A 207 1.82 8.72 -12.09
CA ALA A 207 1.25 8.00 -10.94
C ALA A 207 1.63 8.66 -9.60
N ARG A 208 2.87 9.17 -9.45
CA ARG A 208 3.31 9.88 -8.23
C ARG A 208 2.58 11.21 -8.05
N ILE A 209 2.45 12.02 -9.11
CA ILE A 209 1.68 13.26 -9.07
C ILE A 209 0.23 12.98 -8.69
N ALA A 210 -0.41 12.01 -9.35
CA ALA A 210 -1.78 11.63 -9.06
C ALA A 210 -1.97 11.09 -7.62
N ASN A 211 -0.98 10.37 -7.10
CA ASN A 211 -0.99 9.92 -5.70
C ASN A 211 -0.92 11.11 -4.73
N ILE A 212 -0.09 12.11 -5.01
CA ILE A 212 -0.02 13.33 -4.19
C ILE A 212 -1.36 14.06 -4.22
N PHE A 213 -1.96 14.25 -5.39
CA PHE A 213 -3.30 14.85 -5.52
C PHE A 213 -4.37 14.07 -4.75
N ASN A 214 -4.39 12.73 -4.89
CA ASN A 214 -5.33 11.87 -4.17
C ASN A 214 -5.19 11.98 -2.65
N ASN A 215 -3.96 12.05 -2.14
CA ASN A 215 -3.71 12.16 -0.70
C ASN A 215 -4.06 13.55 -0.15
N ASN A 216 -3.96 14.58 -0.99
CA ASN A 216 -4.38 15.95 -0.67
C ASN A 216 -5.88 16.22 -0.96
N GLN A 217 -6.67 15.17 -1.27
CA GLN A 217 -8.08 15.25 -1.62
C GLN A 217 -8.39 16.09 -2.88
N GLN A 218 -7.39 16.33 -3.72
CA GLN A 218 -7.50 17.02 -5.02
C GLN A 218 -7.85 15.98 -6.11
N PHE A 219 -8.99 15.31 -5.95
CA PHE A 219 -9.34 14.17 -6.78
C PHE A 219 -9.58 14.54 -8.26
N ALA A 220 -10.11 15.74 -8.52
CA ALA A 220 -10.33 16.22 -9.89
C ALA A 220 -8.99 16.41 -10.63
N ASP A 221 -7.96 16.95 -9.95
CA ASP A 221 -6.62 17.11 -10.53
C ASP A 221 -5.95 15.75 -10.78
N ALA A 222 -6.19 14.78 -9.87
CA ALA A 222 -5.72 13.40 -10.07
C ALA A 222 -6.37 12.74 -11.30
N VAL A 223 -7.66 12.97 -11.54
CA VAL A 223 -8.36 12.51 -12.76
C VAL A 223 -7.76 13.18 -13.98
N ASP A 224 -7.61 14.50 -13.99
CA ASP A 224 -7.12 15.25 -15.16
C ASP A 224 -5.73 14.75 -15.60
N VAL A 225 -4.76 14.67 -14.69
CA VAL A 225 -3.40 14.24 -15.03
C VAL A 225 -3.36 12.79 -15.50
N THR A 226 -4.17 11.91 -14.91
CA THR A 226 -4.20 10.49 -15.28
C THR A 226 -4.97 10.24 -16.58
N GLU A 227 -6.08 10.93 -16.83
CA GLU A 227 -6.81 10.79 -18.10
C GLU A 227 -6.00 11.33 -19.28
N ARG A 228 -5.24 12.43 -19.12
CA ARG A 228 -4.32 12.90 -20.17
C ARG A 228 -3.29 11.83 -20.54
N TYR A 229 -2.70 11.15 -19.56
CA TYR A 229 -1.79 10.04 -19.83
C TYR A 229 -2.52 8.89 -20.55
N ARG A 230 -3.74 8.56 -20.10
CA ARG A 230 -4.55 7.45 -20.62
C ARG A 230 -5.01 7.65 -22.08
N LEU A 231 -4.99 8.88 -22.60
CA LEU A 231 -5.20 9.11 -24.03
C LEU A 231 -4.15 8.42 -24.92
N THR A 232 -2.95 8.17 -24.37
CA THR A 232 -1.84 7.54 -25.09
C THR A 232 -1.61 6.10 -24.66
N ASP A 233 -1.66 5.82 -23.35
CA ASP A 233 -1.42 4.50 -22.78
C ASP A 233 -2.39 4.17 -21.64
N THR A 234 -3.19 3.12 -21.86
CA THR A 234 -4.16 2.62 -20.87
C THR A 234 -3.66 1.38 -20.12
N THR A 235 -2.40 0.96 -20.32
CA THR A 235 -1.87 -0.30 -19.76
C THR A 235 -1.12 -0.13 -18.45
N SER A 236 -0.73 1.09 -18.08
CA SER A 236 -0.03 1.35 -16.84
C SER A 236 -0.92 1.06 -15.61
N VAL A 237 -0.59 0.00 -14.87
CA VAL A 237 -1.30 -0.41 -13.65
C VAL A 237 -1.29 0.69 -12.59
N ASP A 238 -0.14 1.36 -12.39
CA ASP A 238 0.00 2.37 -11.34
C ASP A 238 -0.82 3.63 -11.64
N VAL A 239 -0.80 4.11 -12.90
CA VAL A 239 -1.62 5.25 -13.32
C VAL A 239 -3.11 4.90 -13.21
N ASN A 240 -3.52 3.73 -13.71
CA ASN A 240 -4.90 3.28 -13.64
C ASN A 240 -5.41 3.13 -12.21
N ARG A 241 -4.56 2.68 -11.28
CA ARG A 241 -4.92 2.57 -9.86
C ARG A 241 -5.18 3.93 -9.24
N GLN A 242 -4.36 4.94 -9.53
CA GLN A 242 -4.58 6.31 -9.05
C GLN A 242 -5.82 6.94 -9.67
N ASN A 243 -6.05 6.73 -10.96
CA ASN A 243 -7.23 7.18 -11.68
C ASN A 243 -8.52 6.60 -11.07
N ALA A 244 -8.56 5.29 -10.88
CA ALA A 244 -9.70 4.59 -10.29
C ALA A 244 -9.98 5.05 -8.84
N LYS A 245 -8.91 5.27 -8.02
CA LYS A 245 -9.03 5.83 -6.67
C LYS A 245 -9.67 7.22 -6.69
N ALA A 246 -9.24 8.08 -7.60
CA ALA A 246 -9.77 9.43 -7.72
C ALA A 246 -11.28 9.42 -8.07
N TYR A 247 -11.72 8.62 -9.04
CA TYR A 247 -13.15 8.46 -9.35
C TYR A 247 -13.95 7.91 -8.17
N CYS A 248 -13.43 6.91 -7.47
CA CYS A 248 -14.08 6.37 -6.26
C CYS A 248 -14.28 7.45 -5.20
N MET A 249 -13.27 8.30 -4.97
CA MET A 249 -13.33 9.38 -3.98
C MET A 249 -14.24 10.54 -4.41
N LEU A 250 -14.37 10.79 -5.72
CA LEU A 250 -15.36 11.71 -6.30
C LEU A 250 -16.78 11.14 -6.28
N LYS A 251 -16.96 9.88 -5.84
CA LYS A 251 -18.22 9.14 -5.84
C LYS A 251 -18.77 8.84 -7.23
N ASP A 252 -17.95 8.95 -8.26
CA ASP A 252 -18.27 8.38 -9.57
C ASP A 252 -17.95 6.87 -9.54
N TYR A 253 -18.83 6.15 -8.85
CA TYR A 253 -18.63 4.74 -8.59
C TYR A 253 -18.68 3.89 -9.86
N LYS A 254 -19.47 4.28 -10.85
CA LYS A 254 -19.58 3.54 -12.12
C LYS A 254 -18.26 3.53 -12.88
N THR A 255 -17.66 4.71 -13.06
CA THR A 255 -16.35 4.83 -13.70
C THR A 255 -15.26 4.14 -12.85
N ALA A 256 -15.30 4.30 -11.52
CA ALA A 256 -14.35 3.63 -10.63
C ALA A 256 -14.41 2.10 -10.76
N ILE A 257 -15.61 1.50 -10.78
CA ILE A 257 -15.82 0.07 -10.97
C ILE A 257 -15.21 -0.39 -12.30
N GLU A 258 -15.53 0.31 -13.40
CA GLU A 258 -14.99 -0.01 -14.72
C GLU A 258 -13.46 -0.03 -14.74
N ARG A 259 -12.82 0.98 -14.11
CA ARG A 259 -11.36 1.10 -14.01
C ARG A 259 -10.76 -0.01 -13.15
N TYR A 260 -11.34 -0.30 -11.99
CA TYR A 260 -10.85 -1.36 -11.10
C TYR A 260 -11.07 -2.76 -11.68
N GLU A 261 -12.19 -3.01 -12.35
CA GLU A 261 -12.41 -4.27 -13.07
C GLU A 261 -11.39 -4.45 -14.21
N SER A 262 -11.03 -3.37 -14.90
CA SER A 262 -9.95 -3.40 -15.89
C SER A 262 -8.61 -3.77 -15.24
N LEU A 263 -8.28 -3.20 -14.08
CA LEU A 263 -7.08 -3.55 -13.32
C LEU A 263 -7.07 -5.03 -12.92
N LYS A 264 -8.20 -5.58 -12.47
CA LYS A 264 -8.32 -7.03 -12.17
C LYS A 264 -8.10 -7.90 -13.41
N ARG A 265 -8.60 -7.49 -14.58
CA ARG A 265 -8.34 -8.18 -15.87
C ARG A 265 -6.86 -8.12 -16.27
N MET A 266 -6.17 -7.04 -15.94
CA MET A 266 -4.72 -6.89 -16.14
C MET A 266 -3.88 -7.68 -15.12
N GLY A 267 -4.52 -8.39 -14.18
CA GLY A 267 -3.85 -9.22 -13.17
C GLY A 267 -3.54 -8.50 -11.85
N ASP A 268 -3.97 -7.26 -11.68
CA ASP A 268 -3.77 -6.56 -10.39
C ASP A 268 -4.70 -7.15 -9.32
N ARG A 269 -4.09 -7.91 -8.41
CA ARG A 269 -4.73 -8.52 -7.24
C ARG A 269 -4.32 -7.82 -5.95
N SER A 270 -3.85 -6.57 -6.01
CA SER A 270 -3.40 -5.85 -4.82
C SER A 270 -4.53 -5.62 -3.81
N PHE A 271 -4.13 -5.41 -2.56
CA PHE A 271 -5.06 -5.02 -1.49
C PHE A 271 -5.88 -3.78 -1.88
N LEU A 272 -5.21 -2.75 -2.39
CA LEU A 272 -5.86 -1.48 -2.74
C LEU A 272 -6.93 -1.66 -3.83
N THR A 273 -6.65 -2.47 -4.85
CA THR A 273 -7.61 -2.74 -5.93
C THR A 273 -8.85 -3.45 -5.40
N SER A 274 -8.70 -4.51 -4.60
CA SER A 274 -9.85 -5.22 -4.00
C SER A 274 -10.63 -4.32 -3.04
N TYR A 275 -9.94 -3.52 -2.24
CA TYR A 275 -10.55 -2.62 -1.25
C TYR A 275 -11.39 -1.52 -1.91
N TYR A 276 -10.79 -0.73 -2.82
CA TYR A 276 -11.51 0.38 -3.45
C TYR A 276 -12.57 -0.08 -4.44
N LEU A 277 -12.38 -1.23 -5.10
CA LEU A 277 -13.44 -1.83 -5.92
C LEU A 277 -14.64 -2.23 -5.03
N GLY A 278 -14.38 -2.83 -3.88
CA GLY A 278 -15.42 -3.15 -2.92
C GLY A 278 -16.18 -1.92 -2.42
N ILE A 279 -15.46 -0.82 -2.11
CA ILE A 279 -16.09 0.46 -1.74
C ILE A 279 -16.91 1.04 -2.89
N SER A 280 -16.40 0.96 -4.13
CA SER A 280 -17.11 1.47 -5.30
C SER A 280 -18.41 0.72 -5.54
N TYR A 281 -18.41 -0.61 -5.43
CA TYR A 281 -19.63 -1.41 -5.49
C TYR A 281 -20.59 -1.11 -4.33
N TYR A 282 -20.06 -0.87 -3.12
CA TYR A 282 -20.89 -0.43 -2.00
C TYR A 282 -21.59 0.90 -2.28
N GLY A 283 -20.85 1.85 -2.84
CA GLY A 283 -21.35 3.18 -3.20
C GLY A 283 -22.38 3.14 -4.34
N ASP A 284 -22.25 2.21 -5.28
CA ASP A 284 -23.20 1.96 -6.38
C ASP A 284 -24.38 1.04 -5.96
N ASN A 285 -24.48 0.66 -4.67
CA ASN A 285 -25.48 -0.22 -4.09
C ASN A 285 -25.48 -1.68 -4.59
N TRP A 286 -24.40 -2.13 -5.23
CA TRP A 286 -24.23 -3.56 -5.55
C TRP A 286 -23.49 -4.31 -4.44
N PHE A 287 -24.24 -4.65 -3.38
CA PHE A 287 -23.68 -5.17 -2.13
C PHE A 287 -23.04 -6.56 -2.26
N TYR A 288 -23.46 -7.40 -3.19
CA TYR A 288 -22.81 -8.69 -3.46
C TYR A 288 -21.44 -8.51 -4.08
N GLY A 289 -21.30 -7.64 -5.09
CA GLY A 289 -19.98 -7.30 -5.64
C GLY A 289 -19.07 -6.64 -4.62
N SER A 290 -19.62 -5.79 -3.74
CA SER A 290 -18.89 -5.22 -2.61
C SER A 290 -18.38 -6.30 -1.65
N TYR A 291 -19.27 -7.24 -1.25
CA TYR A 291 -18.92 -8.37 -0.39
C TYR A 291 -17.75 -9.17 -0.94
N ASP A 292 -17.82 -9.60 -2.20
CA ASP A 292 -16.80 -10.46 -2.81
C ASP A 292 -15.42 -9.77 -2.83
N ASN A 293 -15.38 -8.49 -3.20
CA ASN A 293 -14.13 -7.76 -3.27
C ASN A 293 -13.56 -7.39 -1.89
N LEU A 294 -14.42 -7.03 -0.93
CA LEU A 294 -13.99 -6.76 0.44
C LEU A 294 -13.54 -8.04 1.18
N LYS A 295 -14.10 -9.19 0.84
CA LYS A 295 -13.61 -10.49 1.31
C LYS A 295 -12.17 -10.74 0.86
N GLU A 296 -11.83 -10.43 -0.40
CA GLU A 296 -10.45 -10.51 -0.89
C GLU A 296 -9.52 -9.52 -0.16
N ALA A 297 -9.99 -8.29 0.10
CA ALA A 297 -9.22 -7.30 0.85
C ALA A 297 -9.01 -7.74 2.31
N TYR A 298 -10.04 -8.24 2.97
CA TYR A 298 -9.98 -8.78 4.33
C TYR A 298 -8.98 -9.93 4.45
N ALA A 299 -8.95 -10.85 3.48
CA ALA A 299 -7.99 -11.95 3.48
C ALA A 299 -6.52 -11.47 3.49
N LYS A 300 -6.25 -10.28 2.94
CA LYS A 300 -4.91 -9.68 2.89
C LYS A 300 -4.57 -8.84 4.12
N ASN A 301 -5.55 -8.18 4.70
CA ASN A 301 -5.38 -7.38 5.92
C ASN A 301 -6.62 -7.52 6.83
N PRO A 302 -6.69 -8.55 7.68
CA PRO A 302 -7.86 -8.86 8.50
C PRO A 302 -8.05 -7.95 9.71
N THR A 303 -7.14 -7.02 9.95
CA THR A 303 -7.18 -6.06 11.06
C THR A 303 -7.42 -4.62 10.62
N ASP A 304 -7.54 -4.37 9.31
CA ASP A 304 -7.86 -3.03 8.81
C ASP A 304 -9.30 -2.66 9.15
N ILE A 305 -9.44 -1.65 9.99
CA ILE A 305 -10.75 -1.20 10.50
C ILE A 305 -11.68 -0.72 9.36
N ASN A 306 -11.13 -0.11 8.32
CA ASN A 306 -11.93 0.37 7.20
C ASN A 306 -12.44 -0.79 6.34
N VAL A 307 -11.61 -1.81 6.13
CA VAL A 307 -12.03 -3.06 5.47
C VAL A 307 -13.15 -3.71 6.28
N LEU A 308 -12.94 -3.93 7.57
CA LEU A 308 -13.95 -4.52 8.45
C LEU A 308 -15.25 -3.74 8.42
N TYR A 309 -15.20 -2.41 8.46
CA TYR A 309 -16.38 -1.55 8.42
C TYR A 309 -17.20 -1.73 7.14
N TYR A 310 -16.56 -1.59 5.96
CA TYR A 310 -17.29 -1.72 4.70
C TYR A 310 -17.72 -3.16 4.41
N TYR A 311 -16.90 -4.14 4.82
CA TYR A 311 -17.22 -5.55 4.68
C TYR A 311 -18.44 -5.92 5.54
N ALA A 312 -18.47 -5.52 6.80
CA ALA A 312 -19.61 -5.68 7.68
C ALA A 312 -20.89 -5.07 7.13
N LYS A 313 -20.78 -3.83 6.61
CA LYS A 313 -21.93 -3.14 6.00
C LYS A 313 -22.44 -3.85 4.75
N SER A 314 -21.53 -4.40 3.93
CA SER A 314 -21.92 -5.18 2.74
C SER A 314 -22.58 -6.49 3.13
N CYS A 315 -22.04 -7.22 4.11
CA CYS A 315 -22.65 -8.41 4.69
C CYS A 315 -24.07 -8.14 5.18
N SER A 316 -24.27 -7.04 5.92
CA SER A 316 -25.56 -6.68 6.51
C SER A 316 -26.63 -6.38 5.47
N ARG A 317 -26.25 -5.97 4.25
CA ARG A 317 -27.13 -5.69 3.11
C ARG A 317 -27.37 -6.91 2.21
N THR A 318 -26.75 -8.03 2.52
CA THR A 318 -26.85 -9.30 1.78
C THR A 318 -27.43 -10.41 2.64
N SER A 319 -27.17 -11.65 2.30
CA SER A 319 -27.62 -12.83 3.08
C SER A 319 -26.78 -13.06 4.35
N TRP A 320 -25.59 -12.45 4.46
CA TRP A 320 -24.62 -12.69 5.53
C TRP A 320 -24.75 -11.69 6.70
N LYS A 321 -25.99 -11.42 7.14
CA LYS A 321 -26.30 -10.39 8.15
C LYS A 321 -25.63 -10.63 9.50
N LYS A 322 -25.52 -11.90 9.93
CA LYS A 322 -24.87 -12.27 11.19
C LYS A 322 -23.35 -12.03 11.13
N GLU A 323 -22.72 -12.45 10.02
CA GLU A 323 -21.31 -12.18 9.78
C GLU A 323 -21.02 -10.66 9.77
N GLY A 324 -21.95 -9.85 9.22
CA GLY A 324 -21.84 -8.41 9.25
C GLY A 324 -21.80 -7.84 10.67
N VAL A 325 -22.52 -8.43 11.61
CA VAL A 325 -22.44 -8.07 13.03
C VAL A 325 -21.06 -8.43 13.58
N GLU A 326 -20.61 -9.66 13.38
CA GLU A 326 -19.32 -10.16 13.90
C GLU A 326 -18.13 -9.31 13.43
N PHE A 327 -18.09 -8.96 12.14
CA PHE A 327 -17.03 -8.09 11.59
C PHE A 327 -17.09 -6.68 12.14
N MET A 328 -18.28 -6.13 12.40
CA MET A 328 -18.39 -4.79 12.97
C MET A 328 -18.03 -4.79 14.45
N GLU A 329 -18.41 -5.81 15.23
CA GLU A 329 -17.96 -6.01 16.61
C GLU A 329 -16.44 -6.09 16.69
N LYS A 330 -15.81 -6.88 15.81
CA LYS A 330 -14.35 -6.96 15.69
C LYS A 330 -13.70 -5.59 15.38
N ALA A 331 -14.32 -4.78 14.50
CA ALA A 331 -13.82 -3.44 14.20
C ALA A 331 -13.87 -2.53 15.44
N VAL A 332 -14.94 -2.61 16.24
CA VAL A 332 -15.08 -1.87 17.50
C VAL A 332 -14.03 -2.29 18.51
N GLU A 333 -13.79 -3.61 18.66
CA GLU A 333 -12.77 -4.15 19.56
C GLU A 333 -11.37 -3.61 19.20
N ILE A 334 -10.99 -3.68 17.92
CA ILE A 334 -9.68 -3.20 17.43
C ILE A 334 -9.54 -1.68 17.63
N ALA A 335 -10.65 -0.92 17.45
CA ALA A 335 -10.63 0.53 17.55
C ALA A 335 -10.56 1.04 19.00
N THR A 336 -10.95 0.24 19.99
CA THR A 336 -10.92 0.63 21.40
C THR A 336 -9.48 0.73 21.90
N PRO A 337 -9.08 1.86 22.53
CA PRO A 337 -9.85 2.99 23.03
C PRO A 337 -9.89 4.26 22.14
N ASN A 338 -9.82 4.17 20.82
CA ASN A 338 -9.78 5.33 19.94
C ASN A 338 -11.18 5.93 19.70
N ASP A 339 -11.60 6.92 20.50
CA ASP A 339 -12.92 7.54 20.46
C ASP A 339 -13.29 8.18 19.11
N SER A 340 -12.31 8.71 18.36
CA SER A 340 -12.58 9.37 17.08
C SER A 340 -13.09 8.40 16.00
N ILE A 341 -12.73 7.13 16.09
CA ILE A 341 -13.15 6.08 15.17
C ILE A 341 -14.42 5.40 15.68
N LEU A 342 -14.55 5.23 17.01
CA LEU A 342 -15.65 4.53 17.65
C LEU A 342 -17.02 5.11 17.33
N GLU A 343 -17.15 6.42 17.20
CA GLU A 343 -18.44 7.06 16.83
C GLU A 343 -18.98 6.49 15.50
N ARG A 344 -18.13 6.43 14.47
CA ARG A 344 -18.49 5.86 13.17
C ARG A 344 -18.81 4.37 13.26
N LEU A 345 -18.04 3.62 14.05
CA LEU A 345 -18.20 2.19 14.21
C LEU A 345 -19.48 1.83 14.98
N TYR A 346 -19.80 2.52 16.09
CA TYR A 346 -21.05 2.28 16.81
C TYR A 346 -22.28 2.63 15.98
N LYS A 347 -22.20 3.66 15.12
CA LYS A 347 -23.26 3.94 14.15
C LYS A 347 -23.43 2.78 13.15
N GLY A 348 -22.33 2.26 12.61
CA GLY A 348 -22.32 1.09 11.75
C GLY A 348 -22.83 -0.17 12.45
N LEU A 349 -22.44 -0.39 13.70
CA LEU A 349 -22.85 -1.53 14.52
C LEU A 349 -24.37 -1.51 14.77
N ALA A 350 -24.93 -0.33 15.10
CA ALA A 350 -26.36 -0.17 15.23
C ALA A 350 -27.12 -0.47 13.93
N GLU A 351 -26.56 -0.10 12.77
CA GLU A 351 -27.14 -0.48 11.46
C GLU A 351 -27.09 -1.98 11.23
N CYS A 352 -25.94 -2.63 11.50
CA CYS A 352 -25.76 -4.09 11.35
C CYS A 352 -26.74 -4.87 12.22
N TYR A 353 -26.87 -4.51 13.50
CA TYR A 353 -27.87 -5.11 14.39
C TYR A 353 -29.30 -4.88 13.91
N GLY A 354 -29.58 -3.71 13.32
CA GLY A 354 -30.89 -3.40 12.75
C GLY A 354 -31.23 -4.35 11.58
N TYR A 355 -30.28 -4.62 10.69
CA TYR A 355 -30.47 -5.58 9.59
C TYR A 355 -30.53 -7.04 10.06
N ALA A 356 -29.85 -7.37 11.14
CA ALA A 356 -29.89 -8.69 11.77
C ALA A 356 -31.18 -8.93 12.58
N GLY A 357 -31.97 -7.88 12.86
CA GLY A 357 -33.17 -7.97 13.68
C GLY A 357 -32.92 -7.95 15.20
N GLU A 358 -31.69 -7.63 15.62
CA GLU A 358 -31.26 -7.62 17.02
C GLU A 358 -31.55 -6.27 17.68
N THR A 359 -32.82 -5.97 17.92
CA THR A 359 -33.30 -4.64 18.33
C THR A 359 -32.64 -4.14 19.62
N TYR A 360 -32.52 -4.96 20.65
CA TYR A 360 -31.95 -4.53 21.94
C TYR A 360 -30.43 -4.23 21.83
N LYS A 361 -29.68 -5.04 21.10
CA LYS A 361 -28.27 -4.77 20.84
C LYS A 361 -28.08 -3.51 19.99
N LYS A 362 -28.96 -3.26 19.01
CA LYS A 362 -29.01 -1.99 18.27
C LYS A 362 -29.16 -0.80 19.20
N ILE A 363 -30.07 -0.88 20.18
CA ILE A 363 -30.30 0.18 21.18
C ILE A 363 -29.06 0.38 22.05
N GLU A 364 -28.43 -0.72 22.47
CA GLU A 364 -27.17 -0.66 23.25
C GLU A 364 -26.05 0.07 22.47
N ALA A 365 -25.86 -0.30 21.20
CA ALA A 365 -24.89 0.38 20.33
C ALA A 365 -25.21 1.89 20.17
N MET A 366 -26.49 2.26 20.02
CA MET A 366 -26.91 3.67 19.99
C MET A 366 -26.66 4.40 21.33
N ASN A 367 -26.80 3.72 22.46
CA ASN A 367 -26.48 4.29 23.77
C ASN A 367 -24.97 4.51 23.95
N GLN A 368 -24.12 3.59 23.46
CA GLN A 368 -22.67 3.80 23.43
C GLN A 368 -22.31 5.00 22.54
N LEU A 369 -22.93 5.11 21.37
CA LEU A 369 -22.77 6.27 20.47
C LEU A 369 -23.17 7.57 21.17
N TYR A 370 -24.29 7.59 21.90
CA TYR A 370 -24.72 8.77 22.68
C TYR A 370 -23.71 9.15 23.78
N LYS A 371 -23.07 8.18 24.41
CA LYS A 371 -22.02 8.47 25.40
C LYS A 371 -20.84 9.24 24.79
N LEU A 372 -20.51 8.96 23.53
CA LEU A 372 -19.40 9.61 22.80
C LEU A 372 -19.78 11.02 22.34
N ASN A 373 -20.91 11.20 21.63
CA ASN A 373 -21.21 12.44 20.91
C ASN A 373 -22.32 13.31 21.54
N LYS A 374 -23.06 12.77 22.54
CA LYS A 374 -24.17 13.46 23.21
C LYS A 374 -25.27 13.99 22.27
N ASP A 375 -25.41 13.39 21.06
CA ASP A 375 -26.44 13.81 20.12
C ASP A 375 -27.83 13.34 20.59
N TYR A 376 -28.66 14.26 21.10
CA TYR A 376 -30.00 13.97 21.58
C TYR A 376 -30.93 13.39 20.50
N LYS A 377 -30.63 13.60 19.20
CA LYS A 377 -31.42 13.04 18.09
C LYS A 377 -31.40 11.52 18.06
N LEU A 378 -30.40 10.88 18.68
CA LEU A 378 -30.35 9.44 18.85
C LEU A 378 -31.55 8.90 19.64
N PHE A 379 -32.12 9.68 20.58
CA PHE A 379 -33.27 9.26 21.35
C PHE A 379 -34.52 9.01 20.48
N PHE A 380 -34.69 9.77 19.39
CA PHE A 380 -35.73 9.48 18.40
C PHE A 380 -35.53 8.13 17.72
N SER A 381 -34.28 7.83 17.35
CA SER A 381 -33.94 6.54 16.73
C SER A 381 -34.08 5.37 17.69
N ILE A 382 -33.72 5.55 18.95
CA ILE A 382 -33.91 4.56 20.03
C ILE A 382 -35.41 4.32 20.27
N ALA A 383 -36.20 5.38 20.37
CA ALA A 383 -37.66 5.30 20.52
C ALA A 383 -38.29 4.51 19.37
N ARG A 384 -37.90 4.76 18.13
CA ARG A 384 -38.36 4.01 16.96
C ARG A 384 -37.97 2.54 17.00
N ALA A 385 -36.83 2.22 17.56
CA ALA A 385 -36.39 0.83 17.70
C ALA A 385 -37.27 0.08 18.71
N TYR A 386 -37.57 0.69 19.86
CA TYR A 386 -38.52 0.15 20.83
C TYR A 386 -39.92 0.02 20.26
N ASP A 387 -40.38 1.05 19.56
CA ASP A 387 -41.72 1.07 18.91
C ASP A 387 -41.86 -0.06 17.89
N SER A 388 -40.84 -0.26 17.03
CA SER A 388 -40.84 -1.37 16.05
C SER A 388 -40.86 -2.75 16.73
N ASN A 389 -40.32 -2.86 17.93
CA ASN A 389 -40.33 -4.06 18.75
C ASN A 389 -41.59 -4.19 19.63
N LYS A 390 -42.55 -3.25 19.51
CA LYS A 390 -43.78 -3.18 20.28
C LYS A 390 -43.58 -2.98 21.80
N ASP A 391 -42.42 -2.48 22.18
CA ASP A 391 -42.10 -2.06 23.54
C ASP A 391 -42.51 -0.58 23.69
N TYR A 392 -43.81 -0.39 23.84
CA TYR A 392 -44.42 0.94 23.78
C TYR A 392 -44.10 1.83 24.99
N GLU A 393 -43.88 1.22 26.14
CA GLU A 393 -43.49 1.95 27.34
C GLU A 393 -42.14 2.64 27.14
N ASN A 394 -41.13 1.91 26.77
CA ASN A 394 -39.80 2.45 26.45
C ASN A 394 -39.84 3.35 25.22
N ALA A 395 -40.64 3.03 24.20
CA ALA A 395 -40.80 3.92 23.05
C ALA A 395 -41.29 5.30 23.43
N VAL A 396 -42.38 5.37 24.24
CA VAL A 396 -42.92 6.65 24.74
C VAL A 396 -41.89 7.40 25.56
N HIS A 397 -41.22 6.71 26.50
CA HIS A 397 -40.19 7.33 27.34
C HIS A 397 -39.08 8.00 26.47
N PHE A 398 -38.56 7.33 25.46
CA PHE A 398 -37.49 7.90 24.64
C PHE A 398 -37.99 8.97 23.63
N TYR A 399 -39.22 8.85 23.14
CA TYR A 399 -39.83 9.93 22.35
C TYR A 399 -40.01 11.21 23.19
N GLU A 400 -40.51 11.10 24.40
CA GLU A 400 -40.68 12.23 25.33
C GLU A 400 -39.34 12.84 25.72
N LYS A 401 -38.31 12.02 25.95
CA LYS A 401 -36.94 12.45 26.19
C LYS A 401 -36.38 13.24 25.00
N PHE A 402 -36.57 12.71 23.75
CA PHE A 402 -36.19 13.44 22.53
C PHE A 402 -36.89 14.80 22.43
N MET A 403 -38.23 14.84 22.65
CA MET A 403 -39.02 16.05 22.57
C MET A 403 -38.61 17.07 23.60
N SER A 404 -38.29 16.65 24.83
CA SER A 404 -37.84 17.55 25.90
C SER A 404 -36.52 18.27 25.58
N LEU A 405 -35.62 17.57 24.87
CA LEU A 405 -34.29 18.07 24.50
C LEU A 405 -34.32 18.85 23.17
N THR A 406 -35.39 18.74 22.38
CA THR A 406 -35.47 19.40 21.08
C THR A 406 -35.62 20.92 21.25
N PRO A 407 -34.70 21.73 20.68
CA PRO A 407 -34.79 23.20 20.74
C PRO A 407 -36.08 23.74 20.13
N LYS A 408 -36.61 24.81 20.69
CA LYS A 408 -37.90 25.38 20.27
C LYS A 408 -37.97 25.71 18.79
N ASN A 409 -36.89 26.24 18.22
CA ASN A 409 -36.78 26.56 16.79
C ASN A 409 -36.73 25.36 15.86
N GLN A 410 -36.57 24.13 16.38
CA GLN A 410 -36.55 22.89 15.61
C GLN A 410 -37.84 22.05 15.76
N ARG A 411 -38.80 22.55 16.56
CA ARG A 411 -40.05 21.80 16.80
C ARG A 411 -41.02 21.89 15.65
N PHE A 412 -41.01 23.02 14.94
CA PHE A 412 -41.89 23.25 13.80
C PHE A 412 -41.08 23.67 12.59
N PRO A 413 -41.55 23.35 11.36
CA PRO A 413 -40.84 23.69 10.13
C PRO A 413 -41.12 25.15 9.77
N TYR A 414 -40.08 25.98 9.89
CA TYR A 414 -40.12 27.39 9.46
C TYR A 414 -39.19 27.59 8.27
N ASP A 415 -39.56 28.47 7.33
CA ASP A 415 -38.68 28.93 6.25
C ASP A 415 -37.65 29.96 6.75
N GLU A 416 -36.81 30.45 5.85
CA GLU A 416 -35.76 31.43 6.17
C GLU A 416 -36.33 32.76 6.66
N GLU A 417 -37.61 33.07 6.32
CA GLU A 417 -38.32 34.25 6.70
C GLU A 417 -39.08 34.09 8.05
N GLY A 418 -39.03 32.89 8.63
CA GLY A 418 -39.68 32.55 9.91
C GLY A 418 -41.17 32.23 9.77
N LYS A 419 -41.66 31.92 8.55
CA LYS A 419 -43.04 31.50 8.29
C LYS A 419 -43.19 30.00 8.38
N LEU A 420 -44.26 29.51 8.96
CA LEU A 420 -44.54 28.08 9.08
C LEU A 420 -44.77 27.41 7.71
N ILE A 421 -44.04 26.34 7.42
CA ILE A 421 -44.18 25.53 6.22
C ILE A 421 -45.21 24.42 6.50
N GLU A 422 -46.46 24.63 6.12
CA GLU A 422 -47.57 23.69 6.39
C GLU A 422 -47.40 22.30 5.76
N SER A 423 -46.66 22.20 4.63
CA SER A 423 -46.45 20.95 3.91
C SER A 423 -45.33 20.06 4.51
N ALA A 424 -44.53 20.61 5.46
CA ALA A 424 -43.42 19.89 6.06
C ALA A 424 -43.77 19.39 7.47
N THR A 425 -43.16 18.27 7.86
CA THR A 425 -43.34 17.68 9.20
C THR A 425 -41.97 17.41 9.82
N THR A 426 -41.71 17.96 11.00
CA THR A 426 -40.47 17.75 11.74
C THR A 426 -40.45 16.40 12.46
N THR A 427 -39.26 15.91 12.82
CA THR A 427 -39.10 14.71 13.67
C THR A 427 -39.75 14.90 15.04
N TYR A 428 -39.81 16.15 15.55
CA TYR A 428 -40.55 16.49 16.78
C TYR A 428 -42.05 16.21 16.64
N GLN A 429 -42.66 16.72 15.57
CA GLN A 429 -44.09 16.49 15.29
C GLN A 429 -44.41 15.01 15.02
N MET A 430 -43.47 14.29 14.38
CA MET A 430 -43.62 12.85 14.21
C MET A 430 -43.61 12.10 15.54
N ALA A 431 -42.70 12.47 16.45
CA ALA A 431 -42.63 11.89 17.78
C ALA A 431 -43.92 12.18 18.59
N GLU A 432 -44.36 13.43 18.58
CA GLU A 432 -45.58 13.88 19.29
C GLU A 432 -46.82 13.10 18.81
N LYS A 433 -47.04 13.06 17.52
CA LYS A 433 -48.16 12.26 16.94
C LYS A 433 -48.07 10.76 17.28
N ARG A 434 -46.86 10.18 17.28
CA ARG A 434 -46.67 8.77 17.59
C ARG A 434 -46.93 8.47 19.06
N VAL A 435 -46.44 9.33 19.99
CA VAL A 435 -46.75 9.22 21.43
C VAL A 435 -48.23 9.30 21.69
N GLN A 436 -48.92 10.26 21.08
CA GLN A 436 -50.38 10.42 21.22
C GLN A 436 -51.07 9.11 20.73
N LYS A 437 -50.71 8.62 19.58
CA LYS A 437 -51.31 7.39 19.01
C LYS A 437 -51.09 6.15 19.90
N ILE A 438 -49.87 5.97 20.44
CA ILE A 438 -49.54 4.86 21.35
C ILE A 438 -50.44 4.98 22.63
N LYS A 439 -50.56 6.18 23.21
CA LYS A 439 -51.39 6.43 24.40
C LYS A 439 -52.89 6.18 24.11
N GLU A 440 -53.38 6.54 22.93
CA GLU A 440 -54.73 6.23 22.48
C GLU A 440 -54.97 4.73 22.31
N GLU A 441 -54.04 4.04 21.63
CA GLU A 441 -54.12 2.57 21.42
C GLU A 441 -54.10 1.83 22.78
N ASP A 442 -53.31 2.28 23.74
CA ASP A 442 -53.22 1.72 25.08
C ASP A 442 -54.54 1.92 25.86
N PHE A 443 -55.09 3.15 25.79
CA PHE A 443 -56.34 3.50 26.41
C PHE A 443 -57.52 2.62 25.89
N PHE A 444 -57.59 2.44 24.58
CA PHE A 444 -58.64 1.59 23.99
C PHE A 444 -58.48 0.09 24.29
N LYS A 445 -57.24 -0.34 24.53
CA LYS A 445 -56.95 -1.74 24.81
C LYS A 445 -57.06 -2.10 26.28
N ASN A 446 -56.60 -1.26 27.16
CA ASN A 446 -56.41 -1.57 28.58
C ASN A 446 -57.38 -0.75 29.48
N GLY A 447 -58.18 0.18 28.93
CA GLY A 447 -59.02 1.10 29.69
C GLY A 447 -58.25 2.34 30.20
N ALA A 448 -58.99 3.27 30.85
CA ALA A 448 -58.35 4.43 31.47
C ALA A 448 -57.46 4.00 32.63
N PRO A 449 -56.25 4.60 32.78
CA PRO A 449 -55.44 4.42 33.98
C PRO A 449 -56.25 4.65 35.24
N ASP A 450 -56.00 3.89 36.32
CA ASP A 450 -56.75 4.02 37.60
C ASP A 450 -56.88 5.45 38.13
N ASP A 451 -55.85 6.24 37.93
CA ASP A 451 -55.80 7.68 38.33
C ASP A 451 -56.62 8.57 37.38
N PHE A 452 -56.97 8.14 36.18
CA PHE A 452 -57.78 8.96 35.25
C PHE A 452 -59.23 9.14 35.75
N PHE A 453 -59.80 8.12 36.38
CA PHE A 453 -61.14 8.14 36.91
C PHE A 453 -61.24 8.67 38.37
N PHE A 454 -60.15 8.59 39.14
CA PHE A 454 -60.12 8.96 40.56
C PHE A 454 -59.41 10.28 40.86
N ALA A 455 -58.81 10.93 39.89
CA ALA A 455 -58.36 12.32 40.09
C ALA A 455 -59.59 13.22 40.11
N PRO A 456 -59.98 13.83 41.28
CA PRO A 456 -61.11 14.70 41.28
C PRO A 456 -60.76 15.91 40.38
N LYS A 457 -61.50 16.02 39.25
CA LYS A 457 -61.52 17.29 38.54
C LYS A 457 -61.99 18.31 39.55
N LYS A 458 -61.11 19.15 40.04
CA LYS A 458 -61.50 20.42 40.64
C LYS A 458 -62.19 21.23 39.55
N ILE A 459 -63.48 20.98 39.39
CA ILE A 459 -64.39 21.92 38.73
C ILE A 459 -64.44 23.14 39.63
N ASP A 460 -63.72 24.18 39.19
CA ASP A 460 -63.73 25.49 39.87
C ASP A 460 -65.08 26.17 39.56
N ILE A 461 -66.11 25.75 40.31
CA ILE A 461 -67.52 26.29 40.25
C ILE A 461 -67.59 27.76 40.79
N LYS A 462 -66.49 28.46 40.79
CA LYS A 462 -66.48 29.86 41.37
C LYS A 462 -66.24 30.94 40.33
N LYS A 463 -66.64 30.81 39.07
CA LYS A 463 -66.52 31.98 38.15
C LYS A 463 -67.78 32.36 37.36
N ASP A 464 -68.88 31.65 37.50
CA ASP A 464 -70.09 31.98 36.71
C ASP A 464 -71.23 32.57 37.54
N THR A 465 -71.00 33.18 38.68
CA THR A 465 -72.05 33.85 39.48
C THR A 465 -71.71 35.29 39.82
N ILE A 466 -71.30 36.07 38.85
CA ILE A 466 -71.40 37.57 38.97
C ILE A 466 -71.43 38.16 37.54
N ALA A 467 -72.57 38.15 36.92
CA ALA A 467 -72.96 39.13 35.91
C ALA A 467 -74.49 39.09 35.71
N ALA A 468 -75.19 39.45 36.77
CA ALA A 468 -76.55 39.89 36.64
C ALA A 468 -76.76 40.99 37.69
N LYS A 469 -76.32 42.17 37.29
CA LYS A 469 -77.02 43.45 37.56
C LYS A 469 -76.37 44.54 36.73
#